data_483f6028f30cabb293c64fc74f008b9d
#
_entry.id   483f6028f30cabb293c64fc74f008b9d
#
_cell.length_a   1.000
_cell.length_b   1.000
_cell.length_c   1.000
_cell.angle_alpha   90.00
_cell.angle_beta   90.00
_cell.angle_gamma   90.00
#
_symmetry.space_group_name_H-M   'P 1'
#
loop_
_entity.id
_entity.type
_entity.pdbx_description
1 polymer ?
#
loop_
_entity_poly.entity_id
_entity_poly.type
_entity_poly.pdbx_seq_one_letter_code
_entity_poly.pdbx_strand_id
1 'polypeptide(L)'
;MQGSCDSALTKLGIKQAEALRDYFKKKQIVFDKAYCSTQERASDTLEIIVGPEMDYERLKDLKEKNYGPFEAKKNFWWPLMKFRSGSMEDNREVVERMERGINLILRDAKDGENILVVGHGDSMSRYIREKAGNHRFHGFHNAEYVQLKSNGHEVEYVKSCWPAKKLKIEQLTEK
;
A
#
# COMPACT_ATOMS: atom_id res chain seq x y z
N MET A 1 3.03 -12.20 9.02
CA MET A 1 2.89 -11.63 7.66
C MET A 1 1.65 -12.21 7.01
N GLN A 2 0.81 -11.39 6.39
CA GLN A 2 -0.40 -11.89 5.71
C GLN A 2 -0.14 -12.31 4.26
N GLY A 3 0.79 -11.66 3.60
CA GLY A 3 1.14 -11.97 2.22
C GLY A 3 -0.02 -11.86 1.24
N SER A 4 -0.12 -12.79 0.30
CA SER A 4 -1.21 -12.86 -0.68
C SER A 4 -2.53 -13.40 -0.12
N CYS A 5 -2.56 -13.93 1.12
CA CYS A 5 -3.80 -14.33 1.78
C CYS A 5 -4.71 -13.11 2.00
N ASP A 6 -5.98 -13.26 1.72
CA ASP A 6 -6.96 -12.21 1.96
C ASP A 6 -7.62 -12.36 3.33
N SER A 7 -7.83 -11.25 4.01
CA SER A 7 -8.52 -11.19 5.31
C SER A 7 -9.19 -9.83 5.46
N ALA A 8 -10.36 -9.80 6.06
CA ALA A 8 -11.07 -8.57 6.38
C ALA A 8 -10.22 -7.64 7.25
N LEU A 9 -10.52 -6.35 7.19
CA LEU A 9 -9.92 -5.35 8.08
C LEU A 9 -10.30 -5.63 9.54
N THR A 10 -9.32 -5.47 10.42
CA THR A 10 -9.59 -5.47 11.86
C THR A 10 -10.31 -4.18 12.29
N LYS A 11 -10.96 -4.19 13.45
CA LYS A 11 -11.55 -2.96 14.02
C LYS A 11 -10.55 -1.80 14.12
N LEU A 12 -9.28 -2.12 14.44
CA LEU A 12 -8.21 -1.12 14.45
C LEU A 12 -7.88 -0.65 13.02
N GLY A 13 -7.80 -1.56 12.05
CA GLY A 13 -7.56 -1.23 10.64
C GLY A 13 -8.59 -0.25 10.09
N ILE A 14 -9.87 -0.47 10.42
CA ILE A 14 -10.97 0.45 10.07
C ILE A 14 -10.72 1.84 10.66
N LYS A 15 -10.47 1.94 11.98
CA LYS A 15 -10.17 3.23 12.62
C LYS A 15 -8.94 3.93 12.03
N GLN A 16 -7.94 3.17 11.64
CA GLN A 16 -6.74 3.72 10.98
C GLN A 16 -7.05 4.29 9.59
N ALA A 17 -7.88 3.60 8.80
CA ALA A 17 -8.34 4.09 7.50
C ALA A 17 -9.22 5.35 7.65
N GLU A 18 -10.11 5.37 8.65
CA GLU A 18 -10.92 6.55 8.99
C GLU A 18 -10.05 7.76 9.38
N ALA A 19 -9.00 7.54 10.18
CA ALA A 19 -8.06 8.61 10.55
C ALA A 19 -7.33 9.19 9.32
N LEU A 20 -7.00 8.35 8.35
CA LEU A 20 -6.40 8.78 7.09
C LEU A 20 -7.41 9.57 6.23
N ARG A 21 -8.65 9.09 6.11
CA ARG A 21 -9.75 9.82 5.47
C ARG A 21 -9.91 11.22 6.05
N ASP A 22 -10.00 11.32 7.38
CA ASP A 22 -10.24 12.58 8.09
C ASP A 22 -9.05 13.53 7.92
N TYR A 23 -7.84 12.99 7.85
CA TYR A 23 -6.65 13.76 7.50
C TYR A 23 -6.74 14.36 6.09
N PHE A 24 -7.12 13.57 5.09
CA PHE A 24 -7.28 14.06 3.71
C PHE A 24 -8.36 15.12 3.62
N LYS A 25 -9.51 14.92 4.28
CA LYS A 25 -10.57 15.94 4.37
C LYS A 25 -10.07 17.24 4.99
N LYS A 26 -9.35 17.16 6.14
CA LYS A 26 -8.77 18.34 6.82
C LYS A 26 -7.75 19.07 5.94
N LYS A 27 -7.03 18.36 5.11
CA LYS A 27 -6.05 18.92 4.17
C LYS A 27 -6.66 19.34 2.84
N GLN A 28 -7.96 19.17 2.67
CA GLN A 28 -8.70 19.46 1.42
C GLN A 28 -8.10 18.72 0.21
N ILE A 29 -7.56 17.51 0.44
CA ILE A 29 -7.07 16.66 -0.63
C ILE A 29 -8.25 15.90 -1.21
N VAL A 30 -8.54 16.15 -2.48
CA VAL A 30 -9.55 15.49 -3.29
C VAL A 30 -8.84 14.61 -4.31
N PHE A 31 -9.37 13.42 -4.54
CA PHE A 31 -8.85 12.49 -5.54
C PHE A 31 -9.74 12.51 -6.78
N ASP A 32 -9.11 12.54 -7.94
CA ASP A 32 -9.77 12.52 -9.25
C ASP A 32 -9.97 11.08 -9.73
N LYS A 33 -9.06 10.18 -9.36
CA LYS A 33 -9.09 8.75 -9.67
C LYS A 33 -8.60 7.92 -8.49
N ALA A 34 -9.04 6.65 -8.45
CA ALA A 34 -8.62 5.73 -7.42
C ALA A 34 -8.33 4.33 -7.99
N TYR A 35 -7.27 3.71 -7.48
CA TYR A 35 -6.85 2.35 -7.84
C TYR A 35 -6.51 1.57 -6.59
N CYS A 36 -6.79 0.28 -6.58
CA CYS A 36 -6.35 -0.58 -5.48
C CYS A 36 -5.90 -1.96 -5.94
N SER A 37 -5.26 -2.67 -5.02
CA SER A 37 -4.99 -4.09 -5.16
C SER A 37 -6.28 -4.90 -5.31
N THR A 38 -6.20 -6.07 -5.95
CA THR A 38 -7.34 -7.00 -6.02
C THR A 38 -7.61 -7.76 -4.71
N GLN A 39 -6.89 -7.48 -3.63
CA GLN A 39 -7.13 -8.04 -2.31
C GLN A 39 -8.18 -7.19 -1.56
N GLU A 40 -9.19 -7.85 -0.94
CA GLU A 40 -10.37 -7.19 -0.34
C GLU A 40 -9.99 -6.12 0.69
N ARG A 41 -9.00 -6.39 1.56
CA ARG A 41 -8.54 -5.40 2.54
C ARG A 41 -8.06 -4.08 1.93
N ALA A 42 -7.63 -4.09 0.66
CA ALA A 42 -7.22 -2.86 -0.02
C ALA A 42 -8.43 -2.09 -0.56
N SER A 43 -9.42 -2.78 -1.14
CA SER A 43 -10.69 -2.14 -1.54
C SER A 43 -11.46 -1.62 -0.33
N ASP A 44 -11.59 -2.40 0.75
CA ASP A 44 -12.21 -1.94 2.00
C ASP A 44 -11.56 -0.65 2.52
N THR A 45 -10.20 -0.60 2.50
CA THR A 45 -9.46 0.60 2.92
C THR A 45 -9.74 1.78 1.99
N LEU A 46 -9.76 1.55 0.67
CA LEU A 46 -10.02 2.58 -0.31
C LEU A 46 -11.43 3.16 -0.13
N GLU A 47 -12.44 2.31 -0.02
CA GLU A 47 -13.85 2.71 0.16
C GLU A 47 -14.06 3.52 1.45
N ILE A 48 -13.37 3.18 2.54
CA ILE A 48 -13.40 3.99 3.77
C ILE A 48 -12.81 5.39 3.52
N ILE A 49 -11.77 5.50 2.69
CA ILE A 49 -11.09 6.78 2.45
C ILE A 49 -11.90 7.69 1.53
N VAL A 50 -12.40 7.18 0.41
CA VAL A 50 -13.03 8.01 -0.63
C VAL A 50 -14.56 7.96 -0.61
N GLY A 51 -15.15 6.97 0.05
CA GLY A 51 -16.59 6.70 0.05
C GLY A 51 -17.03 5.78 -1.10
N PRO A 52 -18.27 5.24 -1.01
CA PRO A 52 -18.77 4.24 -1.94
C PRO A 52 -19.12 4.81 -3.32
N GLU A 53 -19.23 6.14 -3.46
CA GLU A 53 -19.63 6.80 -4.71
C GLU A 53 -18.48 6.98 -5.70
N MET A 54 -17.25 6.74 -5.27
CA MET A 54 -16.08 6.88 -6.13
C MET A 54 -15.81 5.60 -6.89
N ASP A 55 -15.84 5.66 -8.21
CA ASP A 55 -15.40 4.57 -9.06
C ASP A 55 -13.89 4.34 -8.91
N TYR A 56 -13.49 3.08 -8.87
CA TYR A 56 -12.09 2.71 -8.77
C TYR A 56 -11.77 1.43 -9.53
N GLU A 57 -10.52 1.28 -9.93
CA GLU A 57 -10.04 0.07 -10.59
C GLU A 57 -9.20 -0.81 -9.66
N ARG A 58 -9.35 -2.13 -9.82
CA ARG A 58 -8.58 -3.14 -9.06
C ARG A 58 -7.50 -3.76 -9.93
N LEU A 59 -6.24 -3.57 -9.56
CA LEU A 59 -5.08 -4.02 -10.32
C LEU A 59 -4.35 -5.17 -9.62
N LYS A 60 -4.14 -6.28 -10.34
CA LYS A 60 -3.40 -7.44 -9.84
C LYS A 60 -1.94 -7.10 -9.52
N ASP A 61 -1.36 -6.18 -10.28
CA ASP A 61 0.03 -5.75 -10.12
C ASP A 61 0.29 -5.02 -8.79
N LEU A 62 -0.77 -4.53 -8.11
CA LEU A 62 -0.69 -3.90 -6.79
C LEU A 62 -0.79 -4.87 -5.61
N LYS A 63 -0.88 -6.18 -5.82
CA LYS A 63 -0.98 -7.19 -4.75
C LYS A 63 0.23 -7.15 -3.80
N GLU A 64 0.01 -7.68 -2.58
CA GLU A 64 1.12 -7.92 -1.66
C GLU A 64 2.03 -9.03 -2.20
N LYS A 65 3.28 -9.01 -1.77
CA LYS A 65 4.25 -10.04 -2.09
C LYS A 65 3.72 -11.41 -1.68
N ASN A 66 3.87 -12.39 -2.57
CA ASN A 66 3.60 -13.78 -2.26
C ASN A 66 4.76 -14.37 -1.47
N TYR A 67 4.49 -14.76 -0.22
CA TYR A 67 5.46 -15.41 0.66
C TYR A 67 5.38 -16.95 0.61
N GLY A 68 4.61 -17.51 -0.33
CA GLY A 68 4.47 -18.95 -0.49
C GLY A 68 4.04 -19.66 0.79
N PRO A 69 4.70 -20.75 1.20
CA PRO A 69 4.32 -21.56 2.37
C PRO A 69 4.41 -20.82 3.72
N PHE A 70 4.94 -19.60 3.74
CA PHE A 70 5.12 -18.80 4.97
C PHE A 70 4.01 -17.78 5.19
N GLU A 71 3.02 -17.74 4.30
CA GLU A 71 1.84 -16.89 4.47
C GLU A 71 1.07 -17.26 5.74
N ALA A 72 0.49 -16.25 6.39
CA ALA A 72 -0.24 -16.36 7.66
C ALA A 72 0.57 -16.89 8.85
N LYS A 73 1.87 -17.19 8.72
CA LYS A 73 2.72 -17.64 9.82
C LYS A 73 3.34 -16.48 10.60
N LYS A 74 3.60 -16.69 11.90
CA LYS A 74 4.29 -15.73 12.76
C LYS A 74 5.74 -15.54 12.29
N ASN A 75 6.30 -14.35 12.44
CA ASN A 75 7.67 -13.96 12.01
C ASN A 75 8.81 -14.83 12.57
N PHE A 76 8.54 -15.74 13.51
CA PHE A 76 9.50 -16.67 14.10
C PHE A 76 10.17 -17.60 13.07
N TRP A 77 9.51 -17.85 11.92
CA TRP A 77 10.00 -18.78 10.88
C TRP A 77 10.94 -18.10 9.85
N TRP A 78 11.26 -16.82 10.05
CA TRP A 78 12.11 -16.05 9.14
C TRP A 78 13.46 -16.70 8.78
N PRO A 79 14.23 -17.33 9.71
CA PRO A 79 15.50 -17.97 9.37
C PRO A 79 15.37 -19.17 8.42
N LEU A 80 14.24 -19.88 8.47
CA LEU A 80 13.96 -21.05 7.63
C LEU A 80 13.50 -20.67 6.21
N MET A 81 13.14 -19.41 5.97
CA MET A 81 12.74 -18.90 4.66
C MET A 81 13.87 -18.98 3.63
N LYS A 82 15.13 -18.89 4.06
CA LYS A 82 16.31 -18.98 3.18
C LYS A 82 16.47 -20.34 2.51
N PHE A 83 15.94 -21.42 3.08
CA PHE A 83 16.12 -22.79 2.58
C PHE A 83 14.95 -23.30 1.70
N ARG A 84 13.85 -22.57 1.56
CA ARG A 84 12.65 -22.97 0.80
C ARG A 84 12.20 -21.89 -0.20
N SER A 85 13.12 -21.27 -0.90
CA SER A 85 12.86 -20.12 -1.77
C SER A 85 12.06 -20.42 -3.05
N GLY A 86 11.85 -21.70 -3.41
CA GLY A 86 11.28 -22.09 -4.70
C GLY A 86 9.79 -21.76 -4.95
N SER A 87 9.08 -21.16 -3.97
CA SER A 87 7.66 -20.79 -4.09
C SER A 87 7.34 -19.37 -3.63
N MET A 88 8.36 -18.61 -3.22
CA MET A 88 8.22 -17.19 -2.87
C MET A 88 8.46 -16.33 -4.12
N GLU A 89 7.63 -15.29 -4.26
CA GLU A 89 7.86 -14.26 -5.27
C GLU A 89 9.21 -13.56 -5.04
N ASP A 90 10.01 -13.41 -6.07
CA ASP A 90 11.29 -12.69 -5.98
C ASP A 90 11.07 -11.18 -5.75
N ASN A 91 12.02 -10.52 -5.10
CA ASN A 91 11.90 -9.08 -4.84
C ASN A 91 11.87 -8.26 -6.12
N ARG A 92 12.63 -8.69 -7.12
CA ARG A 92 12.69 -8.04 -8.43
C ARG A 92 11.37 -8.19 -9.18
N GLU A 93 10.76 -9.39 -9.14
CA GLU A 93 9.43 -9.65 -9.72
C GLU A 93 8.37 -8.74 -9.11
N VAL A 94 8.42 -8.54 -7.76
CA VAL A 94 7.52 -7.60 -7.06
C VAL A 94 7.67 -6.18 -7.61
N VAL A 95 8.91 -5.69 -7.75
CA VAL A 95 9.17 -4.33 -8.25
C VAL A 95 8.73 -4.18 -9.70
N GLU A 96 9.02 -5.15 -10.55
CA GLU A 96 8.66 -5.13 -11.97
C GLU A 96 7.13 -5.10 -12.18
N ARG A 97 6.36 -5.93 -11.41
CA ARG A 97 4.90 -5.85 -11.51
C ARG A 97 4.32 -4.55 -10.94
N MET A 98 4.85 -4.06 -9.81
CA MET A 98 4.45 -2.77 -9.26
C MET A 98 4.70 -1.64 -10.28
N GLU A 99 5.83 -1.65 -10.95
CA GLU A 99 6.15 -0.70 -12.01
C GLU A 99 5.16 -0.78 -13.18
N ARG A 100 4.78 -1.99 -13.62
CA ARG A 100 3.74 -2.17 -14.66
C ARG A 100 2.41 -1.57 -14.21
N GLY A 101 1.98 -1.85 -12.97
CA GLY A 101 0.74 -1.30 -12.42
C GLY A 101 0.75 0.22 -12.33
N ILE A 102 1.82 0.80 -11.82
CA ILE A 102 1.99 2.26 -11.75
C ILE A 102 2.04 2.89 -13.16
N ASN A 103 2.76 2.29 -14.10
CA ASN A 103 2.79 2.77 -15.49
C ASN A 103 1.42 2.71 -16.17
N LEU A 104 0.59 1.70 -15.85
CA LEU A 104 -0.80 1.64 -16.34
C LEU A 104 -1.60 2.83 -15.80
N ILE A 105 -1.51 3.11 -14.51
CA ILE A 105 -2.17 4.26 -13.86
C ILE A 105 -1.71 5.58 -14.50
N LEU A 106 -0.40 5.75 -14.72
CA LEU A 106 0.15 6.98 -15.29
C LEU A 106 -0.26 7.21 -16.75
N ARG A 107 -0.51 6.16 -17.54
CA ARG A 107 -1.04 6.31 -18.90
C ARG A 107 -2.45 6.88 -18.94
N ASP A 108 -3.25 6.56 -17.91
CA ASP A 108 -4.62 7.05 -17.78
C ASP A 108 -4.68 8.43 -17.07
N ALA A 109 -3.60 8.83 -16.41
CA ALA A 109 -3.52 10.08 -15.66
C ALA A 109 -3.47 11.29 -16.58
N LYS A 110 -4.14 12.37 -16.15
CA LYS A 110 -4.02 13.69 -16.74
C LYS A 110 -3.15 14.59 -15.87
N ASP A 111 -2.60 15.64 -16.48
CA ASP A 111 -1.78 16.59 -15.73
C ASP A 111 -2.61 17.29 -14.63
N GLY A 112 -2.04 17.37 -13.45
CA GLY A 112 -2.69 17.96 -12.27
C GLY A 112 -3.64 17.05 -11.50
N GLU A 113 -3.96 15.85 -11.97
CA GLU A 113 -4.82 14.90 -11.22
C GLU A 113 -4.15 14.38 -9.96
N ASN A 114 -4.94 14.27 -8.89
CA ASN A 114 -4.59 13.55 -7.67
C ASN A 114 -5.14 12.12 -7.74
N ILE A 115 -4.27 11.15 -7.73
CA ILE A 115 -4.65 9.74 -7.86
C ILE A 115 -4.37 9.02 -6.55
N LEU A 116 -5.40 8.36 -6.00
CA LEU A 116 -5.23 7.49 -4.83
C LEU A 116 -4.88 6.08 -5.29
N VAL A 117 -3.79 5.53 -4.74
CA VAL A 117 -3.40 4.14 -4.96
C VAL A 117 -3.31 3.42 -3.62
N VAL A 118 -4.16 2.40 -3.43
CA VAL A 118 -4.17 1.60 -2.19
C VAL A 118 -3.63 0.20 -2.47
N GLY A 119 -2.53 -0.11 -1.82
CA GLY A 119 -1.84 -1.39 -1.94
C GLY A 119 -1.33 -1.89 -0.59
N HIS A 120 -0.15 -2.49 -0.58
CA HIS A 120 0.37 -3.22 0.56
C HIS A 120 1.79 -2.78 0.93
N GLY A 121 2.11 -2.97 2.21
CA GLY A 121 3.30 -2.38 2.80
C GLY A 121 4.61 -2.84 2.20
N ASP A 122 4.82 -4.15 1.95
CA ASP A 122 6.10 -4.64 1.44
C ASP A 122 6.28 -4.33 -0.05
N SER A 123 5.26 -4.63 -0.89
CA SER A 123 5.34 -4.39 -2.33
C SER A 123 5.52 -2.90 -2.66
N MET A 124 4.74 -2.02 -2.04
CA MET A 124 4.85 -0.57 -2.25
C MET A 124 6.18 -0.02 -1.72
N SER A 125 6.67 -0.53 -0.57
CA SER A 125 7.96 -0.08 -0.01
C SER A 125 9.13 -0.42 -0.93
N ARG A 126 9.10 -1.58 -1.57
CA ARG A 126 10.13 -2.00 -2.54
C ARG A 126 10.12 -1.09 -3.75
N TYR A 127 8.95 -0.84 -4.31
CA TYR A 127 8.81 0.07 -5.43
C TYR A 127 9.37 1.47 -5.10
N ILE A 128 9.03 2.03 -3.95
CA ILE A 128 9.52 3.36 -3.53
C ILE A 128 11.05 3.38 -3.42
N ARG A 129 11.65 2.34 -2.84
CA ARG A 129 13.12 2.28 -2.69
C ARG A 129 13.85 2.19 -4.02
N GLU A 130 13.30 1.44 -4.96
CA GLU A 130 14.00 1.14 -6.22
C GLU A 130 13.63 2.06 -7.37
N LYS A 131 12.39 2.59 -7.38
CA LYS A 131 11.87 3.34 -8.53
C LYS A 131 11.48 4.78 -8.24
N ALA A 132 11.19 5.15 -6.99
CA ALA A 132 10.75 6.49 -6.64
C ALA A 132 11.84 7.32 -5.90
N GLY A 133 13.10 6.92 -5.98
CA GLY A 133 14.24 7.71 -5.51
C GLY A 133 14.47 7.75 -4.00
N ASN A 134 13.69 7.03 -3.18
CA ASN A 134 13.91 6.98 -1.73
C ASN A 134 14.45 5.61 -1.28
N HIS A 135 15.72 5.34 -1.53
CA HIS A 135 16.40 4.07 -1.18
C HIS A 135 16.40 3.75 0.33
N ARG A 136 16.19 4.75 1.19
CA ARG A 136 16.16 4.60 2.65
C ARG A 136 14.74 4.56 3.22
N PHE A 137 13.71 4.47 2.40
CA PHE A 137 12.34 4.42 2.88
C PHE A 137 12.15 3.27 3.88
N HIS A 138 11.69 3.60 5.09
CA HIS A 138 11.60 2.65 6.21
C HIS A 138 10.51 1.58 6.05
N GLY A 139 9.60 1.74 5.11
CA GLY A 139 8.42 0.92 4.92
C GLY A 139 7.15 1.58 5.47
N PHE A 140 5.99 1.02 5.13
CA PHE A 140 4.70 1.55 5.55
C PHE A 140 4.27 1.04 6.92
N HIS A 141 3.71 1.93 7.71
CA HIS A 141 2.75 1.58 8.76
C HIS A 141 1.33 1.48 8.18
N ASN A 142 0.43 0.84 8.92
CA ASN A 142 -0.98 0.79 8.50
C ASN A 142 -1.57 2.20 8.41
N ALA A 143 -2.25 2.49 7.31
CA ALA A 143 -2.80 3.82 6.99
C ALA A 143 -1.76 4.97 7.03
N GLU A 144 -0.51 4.67 6.76
CA GLU A 144 0.49 5.66 6.36
C GLU A 144 0.37 5.89 4.86
N TYR A 145 0.45 7.15 4.42
CA TYR A 145 0.52 7.46 2.99
C TYR A 145 1.85 8.05 2.59
N VAL A 146 2.23 7.81 1.35
CA VAL A 146 3.35 8.43 0.67
C VAL A 146 2.81 9.27 -0.47
N GLN A 147 3.25 10.51 -0.57
CA GLN A 147 3.02 11.35 -1.72
C GLN A 147 4.15 11.14 -2.73
N LEU A 148 3.76 10.76 -3.92
CA LEU A 148 4.63 10.68 -5.08
C LEU A 148 4.25 11.79 -6.06
N LYS A 149 5.20 12.24 -6.86
CA LYS A 149 4.98 13.15 -8.00
C LYS A 149 5.45 12.44 -9.27
N SER A 150 4.75 12.62 -10.34
CA SER A 150 5.15 12.09 -11.64
C SER A 150 5.12 13.16 -12.71
N ASN A 151 6.01 13.02 -13.68
CA ASN A 151 6.03 13.80 -14.94
C ASN A 151 5.46 12.97 -16.12
N GLY A 152 4.75 11.86 -15.84
CA GLY A 152 4.23 10.93 -16.83
C GLY A 152 5.18 9.78 -17.20
N HIS A 153 6.47 9.88 -16.89
CA HIS A 153 7.49 8.86 -17.18
C HIS A 153 8.20 8.37 -15.90
N GLU A 154 8.53 9.29 -15.03
CA GLU A 154 9.25 9.02 -13.78
C GLU A 154 8.36 9.34 -12.60
N VAL A 155 8.60 8.63 -11.51
CA VAL A 155 7.90 8.81 -10.23
C VAL A 155 8.91 9.17 -9.16
N GLU A 156 8.67 10.26 -8.45
CA GLU A 156 9.56 10.78 -7.42
C GLU A 156 8.86 10.80 -6.05
N TYR A 157 9.58 10.33 -5.02
CA TYR A 157 9.13 10.43 -3.63
C TYR A 157 9.18 11.88 -3.15
N VAL A 158 8.07 12.37 -2.59
CA VAL A 158 7.99 13.73 -2.02
C VAL A 158 8.05 13.67 -0.50
N LYS A 159 7.13 12.93 0.12
CA LYS A 159 7.04 12.82 1.59
C LYS A 159 6.18 11.63 2.00
N SER A 160 6.27 11.26 3.28
CA SER A 160 5.31 10.37 3.94
C SER A 160 4.63 11.06 5.12
N CYS A 161 3.44 10.57 5.47
CA CYS A 161 2.73 11.01 6.66
C CYS A 161 1.90 9.86 7.24
N TRP A 162 1.93 9.72 8.56
CA TRP A 162 1.21 8.68 9.27
C TRP A 162 0.15 9.27 10.23
N PRO A 163 -1.06 9.59 9.74
CA PRO A 163 -2.12 10.20 10.56
C PRO A 163 -2.59 9.32 11.71
N ALA A 164 -2.58 7.99 11.50
CA ALA A 164 -3.03 7.00 12.47
C ALA A 164 -1.99 6.64 13.56
N LYS A 165 -0.87 7.36 13.66
CA LYS A 165 0.23 7.05 14.61
C LYS A 165 -0.23 6.93 16.05
N LYS A 166 -1.11 7.83 16.51
CA LYS A 166 -1.62 7.83 17.89
C LYS A 166 -2.43 6.56 18.21
N LEU A 167 -3.28 6.09 17.31
CA LEU A 167 -4.11 4.91 17.50
C LEU A 167 -3.28 3.63 17.73
N LYS A 168 -2.10 3.53 17.14
CA LYS A 168 -1.19 2.40 17.38
C LYS A 168 -0.55 2.47 18.77
N ILE A 169 -0.22 3.65 19.25
CA ILE A 169 0.40 3.85 20.57
C ILE A 169 -0.61 3.47 21.68
N GLU A 170 -1.86 3.93 21.57
CA GLU A 170 -2.93 3.60 22.53
C GLU A 170 -3.13 2.10 22.65
N GLN A 171 -3.15 1.35 21.54
CA GLN A 171 -3.28 -0.11 21.56
C GLN A 171 -2.09 -0.82 22.27
N LEU A 172 -0.90 -0.23 22.25
CA LEU A 172 0.29 -0.81 22.91
C LEU A 172 0.30 -0.52 24.42
N THR A 173 -0.39 0.52 24.86
CA THR A 173 -0.49 0.92 26.29
C THR A 173 -1.65 0.24 27.01
N GLU A 174 -2.64 -0.32 26.29
CA GLU A 174 -3.77 -1.07 26.84
C GLU A 174 -3.48 -2.59 27.02
N LYS A 175 -2.27 -3.06 26.73
CA LYS A 175 -1.79 -4.44 26.92
C LYS A 175 -0.78 -4.54 28.05
#